data_0385ee9c0e5eaefb810f35581419f110
#
_entry.id   0385ee9c0e5eaefb810f35581419f110
#
_cell.length_a   1.000
_cell.length_b   1.000
_cell.length_c   1.000
_cell.angle_alpha   90.00
_cell.angle_beta   90.00
_cell.angle_gamma   90.00
#
_symmetry.space_group_name_H-M   'P 1'
#
loop_
_entity.id
_entity.type
_entity.pdbx_description
1 polymer ?
#
loop_
_entity_poly.entity_id
_entity_poly.type
_entity_poly.pdbx_seq_one_letter_code
_entity_poly.pdbx_strand_id
1 'polypeptide(L)'
;MHKFTKALAAIGLAAVMSQSAIAENLKLGFLVKQPEEPWFQTEWKFADKAGKDLGFDVIKSAVPDGEKTLNAIDSLAASGAKGFVICTPDPKLGSAIVAKAR
;
A
#
# COMPACT_ATOMS: atom_id res chain seq x y z
N MET A 1 -8.59 51.87 8.72
CA MET A 1 -9.48 51.24 7.75
C MET A 1 -8.79 50.22 6.86
N HIS A 2 -7.68 50.59 6.25
CA HIS A 2 -7.00 49.67 5.34
C HIS A 2 -6.43 48.46 6.03
N LYS A 3 -6.19 48.55 7.31
CA LYS A 3 -5.53 47.47 8.10
C LYS A 3 -6.38 46.21 8.27
N PHE A 4 -7.68 46.36 8.26
CA PHE A 4 -8.60 45.24 8.46
C PHE A 4 -8.59 44.25 7.31
N THR A 5 -8.51 44.74 6.10
CA THR A 5 -8.53 43.94 4.89
C THR A 5 -7.34 43.02 4.83
N LYS A 6 -6.18 43.50 5.24
CA LYS A 6 -4.94 42.72 5.22
C LYS A 6 -4.94 41.56 6.21
N ALA A 7 -5.50 41.76 7.39
CA ALA A 7 -5.60 40.71 8.39
C ALA A 7 -6.49 39.57 7.96
N LEU A 8 -7.61 39.87 7.31
CA LEU A 8 -8.52 38.86 6.81
C LEU A 8 -7.89 37.99 5.71
N ALA A 9 -7.13 38.58 4.84
CA ALA A 9 -6.47 37.85 3.78
C ALA A 9 -5.45 36.82 4.34
N ALA A 10 -4.72 37.18 5.37
CA ALA A 10 -3.74 36.29 5.99
C ALA A 10 -4.39 35.06 6.63
N ILE A 11 -5.53 35.25 7.28
CA ILE A 11 -6.27 34.13 7.92
C ILE A 11 -6.80 33.16 6.87
N GLY A 12 -7.36 33.67 5.79
CA GLY A 12 -7.87 32.85 4.71
C GLY A 12 -6.79 31.99 4.05
N LEU A 13 -5.62 32.53 3.86
CA LEU A 13 -4.50 31.80 3.27
C LEU A 13 -4.04 30.65 4.16
N ALA A 14 -3.94 30.85 5.45
CA ALA A 14 -3.53 29.81 6.38
C ALA A 14 -4.51 28.64 6.40
N ALA A 15 -5.81 28.89 6.34
CA ALA A 15 -6.82 27.84 6.31
C ALA A 15 -6.72 27.00 5.04
N VAL A 16 -6.46 27.60 3.88
CA VAL A 16 -6.29 26.89 2.62
C VAL A 16 -5.07 25.99 2.65
N MET A 17 -3.97 26.46 3.21
CA MET A 17 -2.74 25.69 3.30
C MET A 17 -2.90 24.43 4.14
N SER A 18 -3.60 24.49 5.27
CA SER A 18 -3.81 23.34 6.13
C SER A 18 -4.72 22.28 5.50
N GLN A 19 -5.61 22.67 4.60
CA GLN A 19 -6.52 21.74 3.92
C GLN A 19 -5.87 21.02 2.74
N SER A 20 -4.79 21.55 2.21
CA SER A 20 -4.13 20.94 1.05
C SER A 20 -3.25 19.73 1.41
N ALA A 21 -2.99 19.50 2.67
CA ALA A 21 -2.19 18.37 3.12
C ALA A 21 -3.07 17.13 3.19
N ILE A 22 -3.11 16.36 2.10
CA ILE A 22 -3.89 15.12 2.01
C ILE A 22 -2.95 13.96 2.30
N ALA A 23 -3.34 13.12 3.27
CA ALA A 23 -2.60 11.89 3.56
C ALA A 23 -2.76 10.89 2.42
N GLU A 24 -1.68 10.25 2.02
CA GLU A 24 -1.74 9.16 1.07
C GLU A 24 -2.44 7.96 1.69
N ASN A 25 -3.06 7.14 0.84
CA ASN A 25 -3.64 5.90 1.28
C ASN A 25 -2.55 4.93 1.74
N LEU A 26 -2.87 4.14 2.76
CA LEU A 26 -2.06 3.02 3.16
C LEU A 26 -1.91 2.05 1.98
N LYS A 27 -0.70 1.58 1.73
CA LYS A 27 -0.41 0.59 0.68
C LYS A 27 -0.09 -0.74 1.32
N LEU A 28 -0.79 -1.79 0.90
CA LEU A 28 -0.56 -3.16 1.36
C LEU A 28 -0.35 -4.08 0.16
N GLY A 29 0.63 -4.96 0.27
CA GLY A 29 0.89 -5.95 -0.76
C GLY A 29 0.03 -7.19 -0.60
N PHE A 30 -0.32 -7.83 -1.71
CA PHE A 30 -0.96 -9.13 -1.70
C PHE A 30 -0.29 -10.02 -2.75
N LEU A 31 0.55 -10.93 -2.26
CA LEU A 31 1.45 -11.73 -3.07
C LEU A 31 0.94 -13.16 -3.17
N VAL A 32 0.79 -13.67 -4.39
CA VAL A 32 0.30 -15.03 -4.61
C VAL A 32 1.23 -15.80 -5.55
N LYS A 33 1.37 -17.08 -5.28
CA LYS A 33 2.29 -17.92 -6.05
C LYS A 33 1.83 -18.22 -7.48
N GLN A 34 0.53 -18.26 -7.72
CA GLN A 34 -0.03 -18.66 -9.02
C GLN A 34 -1.29 -17.82 -9.34
N PRO A 35 -1.12 -16.57 -9.78
CA PRO A 35 -2.25 -15.66 -10.00
C PRO A 35 -3.23 -16.13 -11.07
N GLU A 36 -2.82 -17.03 -11.97
CA GLU A 36 -3.70 -17.63 -12.99
C GLU A 36 -4.69 -18.64 -12.41
N GLU A 37 -4.46 -19.12 -11.21
CA GLU A 37 -5.37 -20.06 -10.56
C GLU A 37 -6.65 -19.35 -10.09
N PRO A 38 -7.84 -19.92 -10.30
CA PRO A 38 -9.09 -19.28 -9.88
C PRO A 38 -9.15 -18.95 -8.39
N TRP A 39 -8.55 -19.78 -7.55
CA TRP A 39 -8.44 -19.54 -6.12
C TRP A 39 -7.78 -18.19 -5.83
N PHE A 40 -6.63 -17.93 -6.43
CA PHE A 40 -5.88 -16.70 -6.19
C PHE A 40 -6.53 -15.50 -6.86
N GLN A 41 -7.20 -15.68 -7.98
CA GLN A 41 -8.01 -14.64 -8.58
C GLN A 41 -9.11 -14.18 -7.63
N THR A 42 -9.75 -15.12 -6.96
CA THR A 42 -10.80 -14.83 -5.97
C THR A 42 -10.22 -14.09 -4.77
N GLU A 43 -9.06 -14.51 -4.27
CA GLU A 43 -8.39 -13.81 -3.17
C GLU A 43 -8.08 -12.35 -3.52
N TRP A 44 -7.52 -12.11 -4.70
CA TRP A 44 -7.23 -10.75 -5.15
C TRP A 44 -8.48 -9.91 -5.28
N LYS A 45 -9.58 -10.50 -5.76
CA LYS A 45 -10.86 -9.81 -5.86
C LYS A 45 -11.34 -9.33 -4.49
N PHE A 46 -11.25 -10.17 -3.46
CA PHE A 46 -11.62 -9.79 -2.11
C PHE A 46 -10.64 -8.79 -1.50
N ALA A 47 -9.36 -8.90 -1.81
CA ALA A 47 -8.37 -7.92 -1.39
C ALA A 47 -8.69 -6.52 -1.95
N ASP A 48 -9.02 -6.45 -3.24
CA ASP A 48 -9.43 -5.19 -3.87
C ASP A 48 -10.69 -4.62 -3.22
N LYS A 49 -11.67 -5.48 -2.91
CA LYS A 49 -12.88 -5.06 -2.22
C LYS A 49 -12.57 -4.50 -0.84
N ALA A 50 -11.73 -5.19 -0.07
CA ALA A 50 -11.33 -4.72 1.24
C ALA A 50 -10.61 -3.36 1.17
N GLY A 51 -9.73 -3.19 0.20
CA GLY A 51 -9.04 -1.92 -0.02
C GLY A 51 -10.00 -0.80 -0.33
N LYS A 52 -10.98 -1.06 -1.17
CA LYS A 52 -12.01 -0.09 -1.52
C LYS A 52 -12.88 0.28 -0.31
N ASP A 53 -13.31 -0.72 0.45
CA ASP A 53 -14.20 -0.53 1.60
C ASP A 53 -13.49 0.15 2.79
N LEU A 54 -12.21 -0.14 2.99
CA LEU A 54 -11.45 0.33 4.16
C LEU A 54 -10.47 1.47 3.83
N GLY A 55 -10.33 1.82 2.57
CA GLY A 55 -9.53 2.98 2.16
C GLY A 55 -8.03 2.73 2.07
N PHE A 56 -7.60 1.56 1.59
CA PHE A 56 -6.20 1.31 1.32
C PHE A 56 -5.98 0.82 -0.11
N ASP A 57 -4.76 0.99 -0.61
CA ASP A 57 -4.36 0.54 -1.92
C ASP A 57 -3.76 -0.86 -1.83
N VAL A 58 -4.15 -1.75 -2.75
CA VAL A 58 -3.64 -3.12 -2.83
C VAL A 58 -2.63 -3.22 -3.97
N ILE A 59 -1.43 -3.68 -3.65
CA ILE A 59 -0.38 -3.94 -4.65
C ILE A 59 -0.31 -5.45 -4.84
N LYS A 60 -0.72 -5.92 -6.02
CA LYS A 60 -0.79 -7.34 -6.35
C LYS A 60 0.46 -7.76 -7.10
N SER A 61 1.07 -8.88 -6.70
CA SER A 61 2.26 -9.42 -7.38
C SER A 61 2.24 -10.92 -7.41
N ALA A 62 2.74 -11.48 -8.50
CA ALA A 62 2.96 -12.91 -8.64
C ALA A 62 4.33 -13.27 -8.08
N VAL A 63 4.38 -14.29 -7.23
CA VAL A 63 5.62 -14.77 -6.60
C VAL A 63 5.77 -16.26 -6.79
N PRO A 64 6.04 -16.73 -8.03
CA PRO A 64 6.07 -18.16 -8.35
C PRO A 64 7.27 -18.90 -7.80
N ASP A 65 8.32 -18.20 -7.37
CA ASP A 65 9.55 -18.82 -6.85
C ASP A 65 10.16 -17.94 -5.74
N GLY A 66 11.21 -18.45 -5.11
CA GLY A 66 11.86 -17.78 -3.99
C GLY A 66 12.51 -16.47 -4.35
N GLU A 67 13.16 -16.39 -5.49
CA GLU A 67 13.82 -15.17 -5.96
C GLU A 67 12.78 -14.06 -6.18
N LYS A 68 11.70 -14.36 -6.90
CA LYS A 68 10.64 -13.40 -7.14
C LYS A 68 9.91 -12.99 -5.88
N THR A 69 9.77 -13.91 -4.92
CA THR A 69 9.20 -13.61 -3.62
C THR A 69 10.01 -12.53 -2.89
N LEU A 70 11.30 -12.72 -2.76
CA LEU A 70 12.16 -11.78 -2.04
C LEU A 70 12.27 -10.45 -2.78
N ASN A 71 12.35 -10.48 -4.10
CA ASN A 71 12.36 -9.26 -4.92
C ASN A 71 11.06 -8.48 -4.81
N ALA A 72 9.92 -9.16 -4.74
CA ALA A 72 8.63 -8.50 -4.57
C ALA A 72 8.54 -7.78 -3.23
N ILE A 73 9.05 -8.36 -2.16
CA ILE A 73 9.06 -7.72 -0.85
C ILE A 73 9.93 -6.46 -0.87
N ASP A 74 11.10 -6.51 -1.50
CA ASP A 74 11.95 -5.33 -1.67
C ASP A 74 11.23 -4.24 -2.46
N SER A 75 10.52 -4.62 -3.52
CA SER A 75 9.75 -3.66 -4.33
C SER A 75 8.61 -3.02 -3.54
N LEU A 76 7.93 -3.79 -2.70
CA LEU A 76 6.88 -3.27 -1.81
C LEU A 76 7.45 -2.23 -0.85
N ALA A 77 8.58 -2.54 -0.24
CA ALA A 77 9.26 -1.60 0.65
C ALA A 77 9.62 -0.31 -0.09
N ALA A 78 10.16 -0.42 -1.29
CA ALA A 78 10.54 0.73 -2.11
C ALA A 78 9.32 1.58 -2.50
N SER A 79 8.16 0.97 -2.69
CA SER A 79 6.91 1.68 -3.04
C SER A 79 6.21 2.30 -1.84
N GLY A 80 6.71 2.09 -0.63
CA GLY A 80 6.12 2.62 0.59
C GLY A 80 5.02 1.77 1.20
N ALA A 81 4.90 0.50 0.79
CA ALA A 81 3.94 -0.42 1.41
C ALA A 81 4.28 -0.64 2.89
N LYS A 82 3.27 -0.74 3.73
CA LYS A 82 3.42 -0.90 5.18
C LYS A 82 3.30 -2.33 5.65
N GLY A 83 2.90 -3.23 4.77
CA GLY A 83 2.78 -4.65 5.08
C GLY A 83 2.31 -5.42 3.87
N PHE A 84 2.21 -6.73 4.03
CA PHE A 84 1.73 -7.58 2.94
C PHE A 84 1.15 -8.89 3.47
N VAL A 85 0.31 -9.49 2.63
CA VAL A 85 -0.18 -10.85 2.76
C VAL A 85 0.52 -11.67 1.69
N ILE A 86 0.89 -12.89 1.99
CA ILE A 86 1.57 -13.76 1.02
C ILE A 86 1.10 -15.20 1.10
N CYS A 87 0.83 -15.77 -0.09
CA CYS A 87 0.79 -17.20 -0.27
C CYS A 87 2.11 -17.62 -0.92
N THR A 88 3.03 -18.14 -0.12
CA THR A 88 4.38 -18.44 -0.56
C THR A 88 4.44 -19.70 -1.44
N PRO A 89 5.30 -19.72 -2.46
CA PRO A 89 5.49 -20.92 -3.30
C PRO A 89 6.19 -22.07 -2.56
N ASP A 90 6.94 -21.75 -1.50
CA ASP A 90 7.71 -22.74 -0.73
C ASP A 90 7.70 -22.39 0.75
N PRO A 91 7.21 -23.30 1.62
CA PRO A 91 7.21 -23.05 3.07
C PRO A 91 8.60 -22.79 3.66
N LYS A 92 9.65 -23.26 3.02
CA LYS A 92 11.04 -23.05 3.47
C LYS A 92 11.46 -21.57 3.40
N LEU A 93 10.74 -20.75 2.64
CA LEU A 93 11.02 -19.32 2.54
C LEU A 93 10.60 -18.51 3.76
N GLY A 94 9.87 -19.11 4.70
CA GLY A 94 9.28 -18.38 5.82
C GLY A 94 10.26 -17.49 6.58
N SER A 95 11.42 -18.04 6.95
CA SER A 95 12.45 -17.29 7.68
C SER A 95 12.98 -16.09 6.89
N ALA A 96 13.24 -16.27 5.60
CA ALA A 96 13.74 -15.19 4.74
C ALA A 96 12.68 -14.09 4.55
N ILE A 97 11.42 -14.49 4.39
CA ILE A 97 10.29 -13.56 4.26
C ILE A 97 10.16 -12.69 5.52
N VAL A 98 10.19 -13.33 6.69
CA VAL A 98 10.07 -12.61 7.96
C VAL A 98 11.24 -11.65 8.16
N ALA A 99 12.45 -12.07 7.82
CA ALA A 99 13.64 -11.23 7.93
C ALA A 99 13.51 -9.96 7.08
N LYS A 100 12.98 -10.09 5.87
CA LYS A 100 12.79 -8.95 4.97
C LYS A 100 11.61 -8.05 5.40
N ALA A 101 10.63 -8.59 6.09
CA ALA A 101 9.44 -7.86 6.52
C ALA A 101 9.67 -6.96 7.74
N ARG A 102 10.80 -7.07 8.41
CA ARG A 102 11.10 -6.29 9.62
C ARG A 102 11.63 -4.89 9.36
#